data_a36f72947f585c43ddf4753d6f8cb264
#
_entry.id   a36f72947f585c43ddf4753d6f8cb264
#
_cell.length_a   1.000
_cell.length_b   1.000
_cell.length_c   1.000
_cell.angle_alpha   90.00
_cell.angle_beta   90.00
_cell.angle_gamma   90.00
#
_symmetry.space_group_name_H-M   'P 1'
#
loop_
_entity.id
_entity.type
_entity.pdbx_description
1 polymer ?
#
loop_
_entity_poly.entity_id
_entity_poly.type
_entity_poly.pdbx_seq_one_letter_code
_entity_poly.pdbx_strand_id
1 'polypeptide(L)'
;MGLKDDIRPITQLKNHTAELVREVGETGRPMVITQNGEARAVLMDVEVFDRWRDALALLKLGAQGQADIKRDRTVSQAEAFQRAREAVERVAEDG
;
A
#
# COMPACT_ATOMS: atom_id res chain seq x y z
N MET A 1 -13.93 -14.25 -5.79
CA MET A 1 -12.80 -13.49 -5.38
C MET A 1 -13.14 -12.66 -4.19
N GLY A 2 -12.74 -13.05 -3.13
CA GLY A 2 -13.22 -12.34 -2.02
C GLY A 2 -12.13 -11.64 -1.26
N LEU A 3 -12.40 -10.43 -0.95
CA LEU A 3 -11.64 -9.77 0.07
C LEU A 3 -11.70 -10.55 1.38
N LYS A 4 -12.72 -11.40 1.52
CA LYS A 4 -12.88 -12.21 2.73
C LYS A 4 -11.72 -13.15 2.99
N ASP A 5 -11.13 -13.70 1.92
CA ASP A 5 -10.04 -14.65 2.05
C ASP A 5 -8.72 -13.96 2.39
N ASP A 6 -8.67 -12.66 2.23
CA ASP A 6 -7.46 -11.89 2.43
C ASP A 6 -7.57 -10.94 3.62
N ILE A 7 -8.38 -11.33 4.60
CA ILE A 7 -8.53 -10.57 5.83
C ILE A 7 -7.80 -11.30 6.96
N ARG A 8 -6.90 -10.60 7.64
CA ARG A 8 -6.13 -11.18 8.74
C ARG A 8 -6.16 -10.26 9.95
N PRO A 9 -6.24 -10.80 11.15
CA PRO A 9 -6.15 -9.95 12.36
C PRO A 9 -4.72 -9.44 12.54
N ILE A 10 -4.61 -8.30 13.20
CA ILE A 10 -3.30 -7.69 13.43
C ILE A 10 -2.38 -8.58 14.27
N THR A 11 -2.95 -9.41 15.13
CA THR A 11 -2.14 -10.34 15.91
C THR A 11 -1.40 -11.34 15.02
N GLN A 12 -2.03 -11.77 13.94
CA GLN A 12 -1.38 -12.65 12.99
C GLN A 12 -0.23 -11.93 12.27
N LEU A 13 -0.46 -10.69 11.88
CA LEU A 13 0.61 -9.89 11.26
C LEU A 13 1.77 -9.71 12.24
N LYS A 14 1.47 -9.42 13.49
CA LYS A 14 2.49 -9.23 14.50
C LYS A 14 3.33 -10.49 14.70
N ASN A 15 2.70 -11.64 14.73
CA ASN A 15 3.39 -12.89 15.04
C ASN A 15 4.01 -13.55 13.80
N HIS A 16 3.53 -13.23 12.61
CA HIS A 16 3.96 -13.90 11.37
C HIS A 16 4.24 -12.89 10.27
N THR A 17 4.89 -11.78 10.61
CA THR A 17 5.13 -10.68 9.68
C THR A 17 5.83 -11.14 8.40
N ALA A 18 6.93 -11.86 8.54
CA ALA A 18 7.71 -12.28 7.37
C ALA A 18 6.92 -13.21 6.46
N GLU A 19 6.13 -14.09 7.06
CA GLU A 19 5.31 -15.01 6.27
C GLU A 19 4.24 -14.27 5.49
N LEU A 20 3.57 -13.30 6.12
CA LEU A 20 2.52 -12.55 5.45
C LEU A 20 3.08 -11.64 4.37
N VAL A 21 4.24 -11.04 4.62
CA VAL A 21 4.91 -10.21 3.61
C VAL A 21 5.25 -11.07 2.39
N ARG A 22 5.76 -12.27 2.62
CA ARG A 22 6.08 -13.17 1.52
C ARG A 22 4.81 -13.59 0.77
N GLU A 23 3.74 -13.87 1.50
CA GLU A 23 2.49 -14.29 0.89
C GLU A 23 1.95 -13.22 -0.06
N VAL A 24 1.90 -11.96 0.36
CA VAL A 24 1.43 -10.90 -0.53
C VAL A 24 2.36 -10.69 -1.71
N GLY A 25 3.66 -10.91 -1.52
CA GLY A 25 4.62 -10.84 -2.61
C GLY A 25 4.43 -11.93 -3.64
N GLU A 26 4.09 -13.13 -3.19
CA GLU A 26 3.90 -14.26 -4.09
C GLU A 26 2.55 -14.23 -4.79
N THR A 27 1.50 -13.88 -4.07
CA THR A 27 0.15 -13.89 -4.64
C THR A 27 -0.20 -12.63 -5.39
N GLY A 28 0.43 -11.52 -5.04
CA GLY A 28 0.09 -10.23 -5.59
C GLY A 28 -1.24 -9.68 -5.11
N ARG A 29 -1.86 -10.34 -4.13
CA ARG A 29 -3.17 -9.92 -3.61
C ARG A 29 -3.00 -9.15 -2.31
N PRO A 30 -3.66 -7.99 -2.17
CA PRO A 30 -3.62 -7.25 -0.92
C PRO A 30 -4.27 -8.03 0.22
N MET A 31 -3.79 -7.77 1.42
CA MET A 31 -4.32 -8.40 2.62
C MET A 31 -4.82 -7.30 3.55
N VAL A 32 -6.08 -7.37 3.94
CA VAL A 32 -6.65 -6.40 4.86
C VAL A 32 -6.32 -6.81 6.29
N ILE A 33 -5.78 -5.89 7.04
CA ILE A 33 -5.39 -6.13 8.43
C ILE A 33 -6.45 -5.50 9.33
N THR A 34 -7.00 -6.31 10.22
CA THR A 34 -8.04 -5.86 11.13
C THR A 34 -7.50 -5.74 12.55
N GLN A 35 -8.11 -4.84 13.28
CA GLN A 35 -7.84 -4.66 14.71
C GLN A 35 -9.18 -4.47 15.41
N ASN A 36 -9.44 -5.28 16.41
CA ASN A 36 -10.73 -5.25 17.12
C ASN A 36 -11.92 -5.40 16.17
N GLY A 37 -11.77 -6.24 15.17
CA GLY A 37 -12.82 -6.50 14.20
C GLY A 37 -13.00 -5.43 13.14
N GLU A 38 -12.18 -4.40 13.14
CA GLU A 38 -12.28 -3.32 12.16
C GLU A 38 -11.08 -3.31 11.23
N ALA A 39 -11.33 -3.07 9.94
CA ALA A 39 -10.26 -2.91 8.97
C ALA A 39 -9.45 -1.67 9.30
N ARG A 40 -8.15 -1.82 9.47
CA ARG A 40 -7.28 -0.71 9.87
C ARG A 40 -6.18 -0.43 8.85
N ALA A 41 -5.73 -1.44 8.14
CA ALA A 41 -4.58 -1.29 7.26
C ALA A 41 -4.67 -2.32 6.14
N VAL A 42 -3.83 -2.12 5.15
CA VAL A 42 -3.70 -3.07 4.04
C VAL A 42 -2.23 -3.40 3.88
N LEU A 43 -1.92 -4.68 3.84
CA LEU A 43 -0.59 -5.17 3.50
C LEU A 43 -0.58 -5.50 2.03
N MET A 44 0.32 -4.88 1.28
CA MET A 44 0.32 -5.01 -0.17
C MET A 44 1.75 -5.12 -0.67
N ASP A 45 1.94 -5.95 -1.68
CA ASP A 45 3.22 -6.02 -2.37
C ASP A 45 3.56 -4.67 -3.00
N VAL A 46 4.82 -4.26 -2.90
CA VAL A 46 5.23 -2.93 -3.34
C VAL A 46 5.06 -2.75 -4.85
N GLU A 47 5.28 -3.79 -5.64
CA GLU A 47 5.10 -3.68 -7.09
C GLU A 47 3.63 -3.53 -7.46
N VAL A 48 2.75 -4.23 -6.75
CA VAL A 48 1.31 -4.11 -6.95
C VAL A 48 0.85 -2.72 -6.54
N PHE A 49 1.33 -2.23 -5.41
CA PHE A 49 1.01 -0.89 -4.94
C PHE A 49 1.44 0.16 -5.96
N ASP A 50 2.63 0.01 -6.52
CA ASP A 50 3.16 0.95 -7.49
C ASP A 50 2.29 0.98 -8.75
N ARG A 51 1.85 -0.17 -9.23
CA ARG A 51 0.94 -0.24 -10.38
C ARG A 51 -0.40 0.41 -10.10
N TRP A 52 -0.94 0.18 -8.89
CA TRP A 52 -2.21 0.81 -8.50
C TRP A 52 -2.07 2.32 -8.42
N ARG A 53 -0.96 2.78 -7.86
CA ARG A 53 -0.69 4.21 -7.78
C ARG A 53 -0.60 4.84 -9.16
N ASP A 54 0.06 4.18 -10.09
CA ASP A 54 0.16 4.67 -11.46
C ASP A 54 -1.21 4.71 -12.13
N ALA A 55 -2.00 3.68 -11.94
CA ALA A 55 -3.35 3.63 -12.49
C ALA A 55 -4.23 4.75 -11.93
N LEU A 56 -4.14 4.99 -10.62
CA LEU A 56 -4.90 6.07 -9.99
C LEU A 56 -4.43 7.43 -10.50
N ALA A 57 -3.14 7.60 -10.71
CA ALA A 57 -2.60 8.85 -11.25
C ALA A 57 -3.14 9.10 -12.66
N LEU A 58 -3.21 8.08 -13.49
CA LEU A 58 -3.76 8.20 -14.83
C LEU A 58 -5.23 8.57 -14.80
N LEU A 59 -6.01 7.95 -13.92
CA LEU A 59 -7.42 8.28 -13.76
C LEU A 59 -7.59 9.72 -13.29
N LYS A 60 -6.77 10.15 -12.37
CA LYS A 60 -6.81 11.49 -11.85
C LYS A 60 -6.50 12.52 -12.94
N LEU A 61 -5.50 12.25 -13.77
CA LEU A 61 -5.15 13.11 -14.87
C LEU A 61 -6.31 13.24 -15.87
N GLY A 62 -6.96 12.11 -16.16
CA GLY A 62 -8.11 12.10 -17.05
C GLY A 62 -9.30 12.87 -16.49
N ALA A 63 -9.50 12.82 -15.19
CA ALA A 63 -10.64 13.45 -14.54
C ALA A 63 -10.43 14.93 -14.25
N GLN A 64 -9.20 15.33 -13.87
CA GLN A 64 -8.94 16.67 -13.36
C GLN A 64 -8.17 17.56 -14.33
N GLY A 65 -7.67 17.02 -15.41
CA GLY A 65 -7.02 17.79 -16.43
C GLY A 65 -5.60 18.21 -16.10
N GLN A 66 -5.11 19.20 -16.85
CA GLN A 66 -3.69 19.52 -16.87
C GLN A 66 -3.17 20.24 -15.63
N ALA A 67 -4.05 20.88 -14.88
CA ALA A 67 -3.62 21.61 -13.69
C ALA A 67 -2.97 20.69 -12.67
N ASP A 68 -3.50 19.48 -12.54
CA ASP A 68 -2.95 18.52 -11.61
C ASP A 68 -1.64 17.91 -12.07
N ILE A 69 -1.45 17.85 -13.38
CA ILE A 69 -0.19 17.36 -13.92
C ILE A 69 0.96 18.26 -13.48
N LYS A 70 0.74 19.57 -13.49
CA LYS A 70 1.78 20.51 -13.06
C LYS A 70 2.11 20.36 -11.59
N ARG A 71 1.12 20.11 -10.77
CA ARG A 71 1.35 19.89 -9.34
C ARG A 71 2.14 18.62 -9.08
N ASP A 72 1.80 17.58 -9.79
CA ASP A 72 2.47 16.30 -9.59
C ASP A 72 3.94 16.36 -9.98
N ARG A 73 4.33 17.32 -10.80
CA ARG A 73 5.72 17.51 -11.18
C ARG A 73 6.58 18.10 -10.10
N THR A 74 5.97 18.71 -9.08
CA THR A 74 6.75 19.34 -8.00
C THR A 74 7.43 18.32 -7.11
N VAL A 75 6.90 17.09 -7.08
CA VAL A 75 7.50 15.99 -6.32
C VAL A 75 7.72 14.84 -7.29
N SER A 76 8.97 14.42 -7.45
CA SER A 76 9.25 13.30 -8.32
C SER A 76 8.67 12.03 -7.72
N GLN A 77 8.38 11.07 -8.60
CA GLN A 77 7.87 9.79 -8.19
C GLN A 77 8.85 9.08 -7.25
N ALA A 78 10.14 9.22 -7.53
CA ALA A 78 11.16 8.62 -6.68
C ALA A 78 11.16 9.23 -5.29
N GLU A 79 10.99 10.55 -5.19
CA GLU A 79 10.93 11.22 -3.90
C GLU A 79 9.70 10.80 -3.10
N ALA A 80 8.56 10.70 -3.76
CA ALA A 80 7.33 10.26 -3.09
C ALA A 80 7.48 8.85 -2.58
N PHE A 81 8.07 7.97 -3.37
CA PHE A 81 8.31 6.59 -2.96
C PHE A 81 9.28 6.52 -1.79
N GLN A 82 10.32 7.35 -1.83
CA GLN A 82 11.29 7.43 -0.74
C GLN A 82 10.65 7.85 0.56
N ARG A 83 9.79 8.88 0.51
CA ARG A 83 9.09 9.35 1.70
C ARG A 83 8.17 8.27 2.27
N ALA A 84 7.49 7.55 1.40
CA ALA A 84 6.62 6.45 1.82
C ALA A 84 7.44 5.36 2.50
N ARG A 85 8.59 5.03 1.93
CA ARG A 85 9.49 4.04 2.51
C ARG A 85 9.98 4.46 3.88
N GLU A 86 10.41 5.71 4.01
CA GLU A 86 10.88 6.23 5.28
C GLU A 86 9.79 6.19 6.35
N ALA A 87 8.57 6.53 5.97
CA ALA A 87 7.45 6.47 6.89
C ALA A 87 7.19 5.05 7.36
N VAL A 88 7.25 4.08 6.45
CA VAL A 88 7.06 2.68 6.78
C VAL A 88 8.18 2.18 7.71
N GLU A 89 9.41 2.55 7.40
CA GLU A 89 10.55 2.16 8.23
C GLU A 89 10.45 2.75 9.64
N ARG A 90 10.00 3.99 9.74
CA ARG A 90 9.81 4.65 11.02
C ARG A 90 8.76 3.93 11.86
N VAL A 91 7.66 3.55 11.24
CA VAL A 91 6.60 2.81 11.92
C VAL A 91 7.12 1.45 12.36
N ALA A 92 7.91 0.79 11.53
CA ALA A 92 8.49 -0.50 11.87
C ALA A 92 9.43 -0.39 13.07
N GLU A 93 10.21 0.70 13.15
CA GLU A 93 11.11 0.92 14.27
C GLU A 93 10.34 1.18 15.57
N ASP A 94 9.26 1.94 15.48
CA ASP A 94 8.44 2.28 16.63
C ASP A 94 7.54 1.13 17.08
N GLY A 95 7.28 0.22 16.17
CA GLY A 95 6.43 -0.91 16.45
C GLY A 95 7.17 -2.01 17.17
#